data_a211e9a776f75afc4d7309870b3b3a55
#
_entry.id   a211e9a776f75afc4d7309870b3b3a55
#
_cell.length_a   1.000
_cell.length_b   1.000
_cell.length_c   1.000
_cell.angle_alpha   90.00
_cell.angle_beta   90.00
_cell.angle_gamma   90.00
#
_symmetry.space_group_name_H-M   'P 1'
#
loop_
_entity.id
_entity.type
_entity.pdbx_description
1 polymer ?
#
loop_
_entity_poly.entity_id
_entity_poly.type
_entity_poly.pdbx_seq_one_letter_code
_entity_poly.pdbx_strand_id
1 'polypeptide(L)'
;MRSSVAILGPLSIGYYGLGDLTEIAFPDINLTKKTSWFYFLSDIDVHTNEENKAIICYGDSITSQDWPDYLMLEFKKNNINNISVIRKAASGTRILREYSSITYESYGLKGKNRIPRELNVTGAKYIIIQQGINDIIHPVGLSVNKFRPMEDLPTLAELIQGIEY
;
A
#
# COMPACT_ATOMS: atom_id res chain seq x y z
N MET A 1 17.78 11.75 -2.64
CA MET A 1 16.32 11.61 -2.84
C MET A 1 16.01 10.15 -2.63
N ARG A 2 15.18 9.78 -1.66
CA ARG A 2 14.76 8.40 -1.46
C ARG A 2 13.54 8.16 -2.33
N SER A 3 13.61 7.17 -3.22
CA SER A 3 12.47 6.78 -4.03
C SER A 3 11.50 5.96 -3.19
N SER A 4 10.24 6.18 -3.34
CA SER A 4 9.22 5.25 -2.87
C SER A 4 9.31 3.96 -3.70
N VAL A 5 9.23 2.85 -3.03
CA VAL A 5 9.28 1.52 -3.65
C VAL A 5 7.96 0.82 -3.35
N ALA A 6 7.28 0.39 -4.37
CA ALA A 6 6.10 -0.45 -4.23
C ALA A 6 6.48 -1.92 -4.44
N ILE A 7 5.96 -2.79 -3.62
CA ILE A 7 6.06 -4.24 -3.80
C ILE A 7 4.88 -4.68 -4.65
N LEU A 8 5.19 -5.42 -5.71
CA LEU A 8 4.17 -6.02 -6.57
C LEU A 8 3.45 -7.16 -5.85
N GLY A 9 2.17 -7.26 -6.06
CA GLY A 9 1.41 -8.43 -5.64
C GLY A 9 1.66 -9.65 -6.53
N PRO A 10 1.10 -10.82 -6.18
CA PRO A 10 1.36 -12.08 -6.85
C PRO A 10 0.90 -12.12 -8.31
N LEU A 11 0.05 -11.19 -8.73
CA LEU A 11 -0.44 -11.11 -10.11
C LEU A 11 0.40 -10.21 -11.01
N SER A 12 1.43 -9.59 -10.49
CA SER A 12 2.21 -8.58 -11.21
C SER A 12 3.69 -8.94 -11.22
N ILE A 13 4.32 -8.80 -12.38
CA ILE A 13 5.76 -8.96 -12.56
C ILE A 13 6.29 -7.72 -13.24
N GLY A 14 7.31 -7.11 -12.66
CA GLY A 14 8.08 -6.05 -13.29
C GLY A 14 9.29 -6.59 -14.03
N TYR A 15 9.73 -5.86 -15.02
CA TYR A 15 10.97 -6.14 -15.73
C TYR A 15 11.82 -4.88 -15.76
N TYR A 16 13.12 -5.03 -15.66
CA TYR A 16 14.06 -3.92 -15.81
C TYR A 16 15.27 -4.35 -16.63
N GLY A 17 15.86 -3.41 -17.35
CA GLY A 17 17.04 -3.60 -18.18
C GLY A 17 17.90 -2.36 -18.21
N LEU A 18 19.04 -2.44 -18.88
CA LEU A 18 19.93 -1.32 -19.13
C LEU A 18 19.48 -0.54 -20.37
N GLY A 19 19.71 0.76 -20.34
CA GLY A 19 19.40 1.64 -21.47
C GLY A 19 18.02 2.26 -21.38
N ASP A 20 17.64 2.99 -22.43
CA ASP A 20 16.32 3.59 -22.56
C ASP A 20 15.36 2.60 -23.20
N LEU A 21 14.39 2.15 -22.42
CA LEU A 21 13.35 1.19 -22.82
C LEU A 21 11.97 1.84 -22.93
N THR A 22 11.88 3.16 -22.85
CA THR A 22 10.60 3.89 -22.75
C THR A 22 9.73 3.76 -24.02
N GLU A 23 10.36 3.64 -25.17
CA GLU A 23 9.68 3.47 -26.46
C GLU A 23 9.45 2.00 -26.85
N ILE A 24 9.86 1.06 -26.02
CA ILE A 24 9.79 -0.36 -26.33
C ILE A 24 8.56 -0.98 -25.67
N ALA A 25 7.53 -1.27 -26.45
CA ALA A 25 6.30 -1.88 -25.94
C ALA A 25 6.51 -3.28 -25.36
N PHE A 26 7.42 -4.06 -25.96
CA PHE A 26 7.74 -5.41 -25.53
C PHE A 26 9.27 -5.59 -25.51
N PRO A 27 9.95 -5.27 -24.38
CA PRO A 27 11.39 -5.44 -24.29
C PRO A 27 11.77 -6.91 -24.40
N ASP A 28 12.93 -7.20 -25.00
CA ASP A 28 13.44 -8.56 -25.09
C ASP A 28 13.64 -9.13 -23.68
N ILE A 29 12.89 -10.18 -23.37
CA ILE A 29 12.89 -10.81 -22.05
C ILE A 29 14.27 -11.39 -21.69
N ASN A 30 15.10 -11.73 -22.67
CA ASN A 30 16.46 -12.24 -22.46
C ASN A 30 17.44 -11.15 -22.03
N LEU A 31 17.13 -9.88 -22.34
CA LEU A 31 17.92 -8.72 -21.96
C LEU A 31 17.42 -8.04 -20.69
N THR A 32 16.31 -8.53 -20.11
CA THR A 32 15.69 -7.99 -18.93
C THR A 32 15.80 -8.93 -17.73
N LYS A 33 15.73 -8.35 -16.55
CA LYS A 33 15.63 -9.08 -15.27
C LYS A 33 14.26 -8.88 -14.67
N LYS A 34 13.74 -9.91 -14.02
CA LYS A 34 12.49 -9.83 -13.28
C LYS A 34 12.67 -9.08 -11.96
N THR A 35 11.66 -8.34 -11.56
CA THR A 35 11.61 -7.69 -10.27
C THR A 35 10.20 -7.73 -9.68
N SER A 36 10.11 -7.78 -8.36
CA SER A 36 8.88 -7.56 -7.61
C SER A 36 8.77 -6.12 -7.08
N TRP A 37 9.64 -5.22 -7.53
CA TRP A 37 9.72 -3.86 -7.06
C TRP A 37 9.43 -2.88 -8.19
N PHE A 38 8.57 -1.89 -7.93
CA PHE A 38 8.41 -0.74 -8.80
C PHE A 38 9.03 0.50 -8.17
N TYR A 39 9.76 1.23 -9.00
CA TYR A 39 10.38 2.49 -8.62
C TYR A 39 9.69 3.62 -9.38
N PHE A 40 9.35 4.69 -8.66
CA PHE A 40 8.82 5.94 -9.22
C PHE A 40 7.41 5.88 -9.85
N LEU A 41 6.81 4.71 -9.96
CA LEU A 41 5.42 4.57 -10.41
C LEU A 41 4.50 4.70 -9.21
N SER A 42 3.60 5.67 -9.22
CA SER A 42 2.61 5.87 -8.16
C SER A 42 1.22 5.37 -8.56
N ASP A 43 0.77 5.76 -9.72
CA ASP A 43 -0.56 5.46 -10.21
C ASP A 43 -0.57 5.32 -11.74
N ILE A 44 -1.55 4.60 -12.25
CA ILE A 44 -1.87 4.52 -13.68
C ILE A 44 -3.34 4.89 -13.83
N ASP A 45 -3.60 6.02 -14.44
CA ASP A 45 -4.95 6.46 -14.75
C ASP A 45 -5.35 6.05 -16.16
N VAL A 46 -6.58 5.58 -16.31
CA VAL A 46 -7.16 5.21 -17.60
C VAL A 46 -8.45 5.98 -17.83
N HIS A 47 -8.59 6.51 -19.04
CA HIS A 47 -9.86 7.12 -19.43
C HIS A 47 -10.89 6.03 -19.73
N THR A 48 -12.04 6.11 -19.08
CA THR A 48 -13.08 5.08 -19.17
C THR A 48 -14.47 5.70 -18.98
N ASN A 49 -15.52 4.91 -19.09
CA ASN A 49 -16.91 5.35 -18.87
C ASN A 49 -17.23 5.46 -17.38
N GLU A 50 -18.32 6.16 -17.04
CA GLU A 50 -18.74 6.45 -15.67
C GLU A 50 -19.22 5.21 -14.88
N GLU A 51 -19.50 4.11 -15.56
CA GLU A 51 -19.89 2.85 -14.92
C GLU A 51 -18.70 2.17 -14.23
N ASN A 52 -17.48 2.44 -14.70
CA ASN A 52 -16.29 1.90 -14.07
C ASN A 52 -15.96 2.65 -12.78
N LYS A 53 -15.61 1.90 -11.77
CA LYS A 53 -15.35 2.38 -10.41
C LYS A 53 -14.05 1.80 -9.88
N ALA A 54 -13.56 2.38 -8.80
CA ALA A 54 -12.44 1.83 -8.08
C ALA A 54 -12.77 1.60 -6.61
N ILE A 55 -12.14 0.58 -6.04
CA ILE A 55 -12.07 0.32 -4.60
C ILE A 55 -10.64 0.60 -4.16
N ILE A 56 -10.47 1.44 -3.15
CA ILE A 56 -9.19 1.65 -2.50
C ILE A 56 -9.05 0.67 -1.36
N CYS A 57 -8.00 -0.14 -1.39
CA CYS A 57 -7.56 -0.96 -0.28
C CYS A 57 -6.47 -0.20 0.46
N TYR A 58 -6.83 0.39 1.60
CA TYR A 58 -5.97 1.24 2.40
C TYR A 58 -5.46 0.50 3.63
N GLY A 59 -4.14 0.59 3.91
CA GLY A 59 -3.65 -0.10 5.10
C GLY A 59 -2.13 -0.10 5.29
N ASP A 60 -1.69 -1.11 6.01
CA ASP A 60 -0.29 -1.36 6.39
C ASP A 60 0.34 -2.51 5.59
N SER A 61 1.29 -3.25 6.20
CA SER A 61 1.97 -4.37 5.56
C SER A 61 1.03 -5.52 5.18
N ILE A 62 -0.07 -5.73 5.87
CA ILE A 62 -1.03 -6.78 5.54
C ILE A 62 -1.76 -6.40 4.23
N THR A 63 -2.12 -5.14 4.07
CA THR A 63 -2.72 -4.64 2.83
C THR A 63 -1.71 -4.52 1.69
N SER A 64 -0.42 -4.33 1.98
CA SER A 64 0.62 -4.33 0.94
C SER A 64 0.94 -5.71 0.37
N GLN A 65 0.41 -6.77 0.98
CA GLN A 65 0.53 -8.15 0.51
C GLN A 65 -0.60 -8.50 -0.48
N ASP A 66 -1.07 -9.71 -0.43
CA ASP A 66 -1.75 -10.38 -1.53
C ASP A 66 -3.27 -10.21 -1.58
N TRP A 67 -3.93 -9.89 -0.45
CA TRP A 67 -5.38 -9.92 -0.42
C TRP A 67 -6.08 -8.95 -1.41
N PRO A 68 -5.53 -7.75 -1.74
CA PRO A 68 -6.17 -6.91 -2.74
C PRO A 68 -6.10 -7.53 -4.16
N ASP A 69 -5.04 -8.28 -4.44
CA ASP A 69 -4.90 -8.99 -5.72
C ASP A 69 -5.90 -10.16 -5.81
N TYR A 70 -6.10 -10.89 -4.71
CA TYR A 70 -7.12 -11.94 -4.65
C TYR A 70 -8.54 -11.37 -4.75
N LEU A 71 -8.80 -10.20 -4.18
CA LEU A 71 -10.08 -9.49 -4.38
C LEU A 71 -10.32 -9.21 -5.87
N MET A 72 -9.29 -8.72 -6.58
CA MET A 72 -9.38 -8.50 -8.03
C MET A 72 -9.64 -9.81 -8.79
N LEU A 73 -8.97 -10.91 -8.40
CA LEU A 73 -9.22 -12.23 -8.99
C LEU A 73 -10.65 -12.70 -8.79
N GLU A 74 -11.19 -12.52 -7.60
CA GLU A 74 -12.58 -12.90 -7.31
C GLU A 74 -13.57 -12.07 -8.14
N PHE A 75 -13.33 -10.78 -8.33
CA PHE A 75 -14.12 -9.97 -9.24
C PHE A 75 -14.10 -10.54 -10.66
N LYS A 76 -12.93 -10.87 -11.18
CA LYS A 76 -12.79 -11.47 -12.53
C LYS A 76 -13.52 -12.82 -12.64
N LYS A 77 -13.40 -13.69 -11.65
CA LYS A 77 -14.12 -14.98 -11.63
C LYS A 77 -15.64 -14.83 -11.66
N ASN A 78 -16.15 -13.76 -11.03
CA ASN A 78 -17.56 -13.45 -10.97
C ASN A 78 -18.03 -12.52 -12.08
N ASN A 79 -17.23 -12.29 -13.12
CA ASN A 79 -17.51 -11.41 -14.26
C ASN A 79 -17.79 -9.95 -13.86
N ILE A 80 -17.28 -9.50 -12.72
CA ILE A 80 -17.32 -8.10 -12.29
C ILE A 80 -16.12 -7.39 -12.94
N ASN A 81 -16.33 -6.76 -14.09
CA ASN A 81 -15.24 -6.20 -14.89
C ASN A 81 -15.18 -4.66 -14.85
N ASN A 82 -16.10 -4.04 -14.14
CA ASN A 82 -16.22 -2.58 -14.01
C ASN A 82 -15.69 -2.03 -12.69
N ILE A 83 -14.93 -2.84 -11.93
CA ILE A 83 -14.33 -2.42 -10.67
C ILE A 83 -12.83 -2.70 -10.72
N SER A 84 -12.02 -1.67 -10.50
CA SER A 84 -10.59 -1.79 -10.27
C SER A 84 -10.26 -1.78 -8.78
N VAL A 85 -9.21 -2.47 -8.39
CA VAL A 85 -8.71 -2.50 -7.02
C VAL A 85 -7.40 -1.72 -6.96
N ILE A 86 -7.37 -0.68 -6.14
CA ILE A 86 -6.22 0.21 -5.94
C ILE A 86 -5.64 -0.04 -4.56
N ARG A 87 -4.38 -0.40 -4.48
CA ARG A 87 -3.68 -0.63 -3.23
C ARG A 87 -2.95 0.63 -2.78
N LYS A 88 -3.36 1.21 -1.65
CA LYS A 88 -2.72 2.33 -0.97
C LYS A 88 -2.24 1.86 0.42
N ALA A 89 -1.13 1.15 0.44
CA ALA A 89 -0.63 0.48 1.64
C ALA A 89 0.83 0.83 1.90
N ALA A 90 1.16 1.00 3.17
CA ALA A 90 2.53 1.28 3.60
C ALA A 90 2.89 0.42 4.82
N SER A 91 3.85 -0.47 4.61
CA SER A 91 4.30 -1.42 5.64
C SER A 91 4.78 -0.73 6.91
N GLY A 92 4.42 -1.28 8.06
CA GLY A 92 4.85 -0.78 9.36
C GLY A 92 4.12 0.46 9.85
N THR A 93 3.24 1.06 9.05
CA THR A 93 2.55 2.28 9.45
C THR A 93 1.50 2.03 10.54
N ARG A 94 1.34 3.02 11.41
CA ARG A 94 0.33 3.07 12.48
C ARG A 94 -0.76 4.07 12.13
N ILE A 95 -1.90 3.99 12.79
CA ILE A 95 -3.00 4.96 12.60
C ILE A 95 -2.63 6.31 13.22
N LEU A 96 -2.20 6.28 14.48
CA LEU A 96 -2.12 7.47 15.32
C LEU A 96 -0.75 8.12 15.33
N ARG A 97 0.31 7.36 15.16
CA ARG A 97 1.69 7.81 15.43
C ARG A 97 2.63 7.47 14.29
N GLU A 98 3.50 8.39 14.01
CA GLU A 98 4.70 8.15 13.21
C GLU A 98 5.82 7.70 14.13
N TYR A 99 6.77 6.98 13.60
CA TYR A 99 7.97 6.66 14.33
C TYR A 99 9.16 6.46 13.40
N SER A 100 10.32 6.72 13.96
CA SER A 100 11.61 6.37 13.36
C SER A 100 12.26 5.26 14.18
N SER A 101 13.11 4.48 13.56
CA SER A 101 13.94 3.51 14.25
C SER A 101 15.40 3.68 13.84
N ILE A 102 16.30 3.09 14.59
CA ILE A 102 17.73 3.10 14.24
C ILE A 102 17.98 2.38 12.91
N THR A 103 17.18 1.37 12.60
CA THR A 103 17.30 0.61 11.35
C THR A 103 16.62 1.29 10.18
N TYR A 104 15.44 1.92 10.45
CA TYR A 104 14.64 2.61 9.45
C TYR A 104 14.30 3.99 9.96
N GLU A 105 14.62 5.03 9.22
CA GLU A 105 14.33 6.40 9.65
C GLU A 105 12.83 6.64 9.87
N SER A 106 12.01 6.01 9.06
CA SER A 106 10.57 6.07 9.18
C SER A 106 9.92 4.96 8.38
N TYR A 107 8.83 4.41 8.89
CA TYR A 107 7.92 3.58 8.12
C TYR A 107 6.91 4.41 7.31
N GLY A 108 7.04 5.71 7.29
CA GLY A 108 6.14 6.63 6.61
C GLY A 108 5.21 7.37 7.57
N LEU A 109 4.38 8.21 6.99
CA LEU A 109 3.41 8.98 7.74
C LEU A 109 2.37 8.07 8.40
N LYS A 110 1.86 8.49 9.56
CA LYS A 110 0.73 7.82 10.21
C LYS A 110 -0.51 7.78 9.30
N GLY A 111 -1.33 6.76 9.48
CA GLY A 111 -2.50 6.52 8.64
C GLY A 111 -3.39 7.73 8.49
N LYS A 112 -3.72 8.39 9.60
CA LYS A 112 -4.50 9.62 9.60
C LYS A 112 -3.95 10.72 8.68
N ASN A 113 -2.65 10.89 8.59
CA ASN A 113 -2.02 11.90 7.75
C ASN A 113 -1.91 11.49 6.27
N ARG A 114 -1.98 10.20 5.99
CA ARG A 114 -1.95 9.66 4.62
C ARG A 114 -3.31 9.77 3.92
N ILE A 115 -4.39 9.64 4.67
CA ILE A 115 -5.78 9.58 4.18
C ILE A 115 -6.10 10.70 3.18
N PRO A 116 -5.90 11.99 3.47
CA PRO A 116 -6.32 13.06 2.57
C PRO A 116 -5.68 12.99 1.18
N ARG A 117 -4.47 12.46 1.10
CA ARG A 117 -3.73 12.34 -0.16
C ARG A 117 -4.03 11.04 -0.89
N GLU A 118 -4.07 9.94 -0.14
CA GLU A 118 -4.11 8.60 -0.73
C GLU A 118 -5.52 8.14 -1.08
N LEU A 119 -6.54 8.71 -0.45
CA LEU A 119 -7.94 8.42 -0.76
C LEU A 119 -8.55 9.36 -1.80
N ASN A 120 -7.88 10.45 -2.14
CA ASN A 120 -8.33 11.35 -3.20
C ASN A 120 -7.97 10.79 -4.58
N VAL A 121 -8.67 9.75 -4.99
CA VAL A 121 -8.47 9.06 -6.27
C VAL A 121 -9.71 9.20 -7.12
N THR A 122 -9.55 9.74 -8.32
CA THR A 122 -10.66 9.90 -9.28
C THR A 122 -11.26 8.53 -9.62
N GLY A 123 -12.59 8.45 -9.58
CA GLY A 123 -13.33 7.21 -9.86
C GLY A 123 -13.43 6.23 -8.68
N ALA A 124 -12.74 6.47 -7.57
CA ALA A 124 -12.91 5.68 -6.36
C ALA A 124 -14.29 5.94 -5.74
N LYS A 125 -14.99 4.86 -5.43
CA LYS A 125 -16.33 4.89 -4.82
C LYS A 125 -16.39 4.14 -3.49
N TYR A 126 -15.43 3.27 -3.26
CA TYR A 126 -15.39 2.42 -2.08
C TYR A 126 -13.99 2.40 -1.49
N ILE A 127 -13.92 2.25 -0.18
CA ILE A 127 -12.66 2.15 0.57
C ILE A 127 -12.78 0.96 1.52
N ILE A 128 -11.78 0.10 1.52
CA ILE A 128 -11.59 -0.95 2.52
C ILE A 128 -10.37 -0.56 3.33
N ILE A 129 -10.53 -0.37 4.63
CA ILE A 129 -9.45 0.00 5.56
C ILE A 129 -9.09 -1.22 6.40
N GLN A 130 -7.81 -1.60 6.32
CA GLN A 130 -7.22 -2.62 7.18
C GLN A 130 -5.94 -2.04 7.77
N GLN A 131 -6.02 -1.49 8.98
CA GLN A 131 -4.92 -0.85 9.67
C GLN A 131 -5.13 -0.89 11.19
N GLY A 132 -4.07 -0.70 11.97
CA GLY A 132 -4.11 -0.63 13.44
C GLY A 132 -3.32 -1.71 14.14
N ILE A 133 -3.00 -2.80 13.47
CA ILE A 133 -2.20 -3.87 14.07
C ILE A 133 -0.86 -3.35 14.61
N ASN A 134 -0.22 -2.44 13.87
CA ASN A 134 1.08 -1.88 14.26
C ASN A 134 0.99 -0.91 15.44
N ASP A 135 -0.16 -0.32 15.70
CA ASP A 135 -0.40 0.49 16.91
C ASP A 135 -0.34 -0.38 18.17
N ILE A 136 -0.70 -1.67 18.04
CA ILE A 136 -0.75 -2.64 19.13
C ILE A 136 0.55 -3.41 19.25
N ILE A 137 1.01 -4.07 18.18
CA ILE A 137 2.13 -5.00 18.26
C ILE A 137 3.49 -4.31 18.43
N HIS A 138 3.67 -3.12 17.91
CA HIS A 138 4.96 -2.46 17.97
C HIS A 138 5.36 -2.03 19.38
N PRO A 139 4.48 -1.45 20.21
CA PRO A 139 4.78 -1.20 21.60
C PRO A 139 4.92 -2.47 22.44
N VAL A 140 4.10 -3.50 22.18
CA VAL A 140 4.08 -4.74 22.97
C VAL A 140 5.24 -5.68 22.63
N GLY A 141 5.77 -5.60 21.43
CA GLY A 141 6.87 -6.46 20.97
C GLY A 141 8.25 -6.11 21.51
N LEU A 142 8.39 -5.75 22.77
CA LEU A 142 9.63 -5.25 23.39
C LEU A 142 10.84 -6.17 23.26
N SER A 143 10.65 -7.48 23.24
CA SER A 143 11.74 -8.45 23.02
C SER A 143 12.35 -8.35 21.62
N VAL A 144 11.57 -7.91 20.66
CA VAL A 144 11.96 -7.78 19.24
C VAL A 144 12.32 -6.33 18.90
N ASN A 145 11.74 -5.35 19.61
CA ASN A 145 11.83 -3.93 19.27
C ASN A 145 12.15 -3.07 20.50
N LYS A 146 13.40 -3.05 20.90
CA LYS A 146 13.90 -2.31 22.06
C LYS A 146 13.67 -0.78 22.03
N PHE A 147 13.20 -0.25 20.92
CA PHE A 147 13.12 1.19 20.68
C PHE A 147 11.70 1.77 20.79
N ARG A 148 10.75 0.96 21.29
CA ARG A 148 9.34 1.40 21.39
C ARG A 148 8.83 1.13 22.79
N PRO A 149 8.67 2.20 23.57
CA PRO A 149 8.21 2.06 24.93
C PRO A 149 6.73 1.63 24.97
N MET A 150 6.37 0.93 26.04
CA MET A 150 4.97 0.54 26.29
C MET A 150 4.03 1.74 26.43
N GLU A 151 4.57 2.90 26.83
CA GLU A 151 3.82 4.16 26.90
C GLU A 151 3.30 4.61 25.53
N ASP A 152 3.87 4.05 24.48
CA ASP A 152 3.43 4.32 23.09
C ASP A 152 2.22 3.45 22.67
N LEU A 153 1.79 2.54 23.51
CA LEU A 153 0.56 1.76 23.29
C LEU A 153 -0.66 2.68 23.46
N PRO A 154 -1.48 2.81 22.42
CA PRO A 154 -2.68 3.62 22.52
C PRO A 154 -3.74 2.95 23.40
N THR A 155 -4.55 3.75 24.04
CA THR A 155 -5.78 3.29 24.66
C THR A 155 -6.82 2.90 23.59
N LEU A 156 -7.80 2.11 23.96
CA LEU A 156 -8.92 1.76 23.08
C LEU A 156 -9.65 3.03 22.58
N ALA A 157 -9.83 4.02 23.45
CA ALA A 157 -10.48 5.27 23.09
C ALA A 157 -9.69 6.05 22.02
N GLU A 158 -8.36 6.13 22.15
CA GLU A 158 -7.49 6.77 21.14
C GLU A 158 -7.58 6.05 19.80
N LEU A 159 -7.60 4.72 19.78
CA LEU A 159 -7.73 3.95 18.54
C LEU A 159 -9.08 4.19 17.86
N ILE A 160 -10.17 4.17 18.63
CA ILE A 160 -11.51 4.46 18.11
C ILE A 160 -11.55 5.85 17.48
N GLN A 161 -11.11 6.88 18.22
CA GLN A 161 -11.06 8.25 17.70
C GLN A 161 -10.17 8.38 16.45
N GLY A 162 -9.11 7.58 16.36
CA GLY A 162 -8.22 7.60 15.20
C GLY A 162 -8.85 7.00 13.94
N ILE A 163 -9.84 6.12 14.10
CA ILE A 163 -10.57 5.47 13.01
C ILE A 163 -11.79 6.29 12.58
N GLU A 164 -12.45 6.95 13.53
CA GLU A 164 -13.67 7.75 13.29
C GLU A 164 -13.40 9.12 12.64
N TYR A 165 -12.15 9.53 12.51
CA TYR A 165 -11.75 10.82 11.95
C TYR A 165 -11.72 10.75 10.41
#